data_fa81a26c7f0bac5733157d56526e14af
#
_entry.id   fa81a26c7f0bac5733157d56526e14af
#
_cell.length_a   1.000
_cell.length_b   1.000
_cell.length_c   1.000
_cell.angle_alpha   90.00
_cell.angle_beta   90.00
_cell.angle_gamma   90.00
#
_symmetry.space_group_name_H-M   'P 1'
#
loop_
_entity.id
_entity.type
_entity.pdbx_description
1 polymer ?
#
loop_
_entity_poly.entity_id
_entity_poly.type
_entity_poly.pdbx_seq_one_letter_code
_entity_poly.pdbx_strand_id
1 'polypeptide(L)'
;MKYIPVSTINRQSQKTVWVVDNFYADPYAVRDYALRQEFKPEIEYFKGSRSIEQFFVPGTKEAFEKIMGIKIREWESHGMCGRFQFCTSQDPIVYHNDGQTWAAMLYLNPDAPYSTGTSLYAHKNGAR
;
A
#
# COMPACT_ATOMS: atom_id res chain seq x y z
N MET A 1 -6.30 -3.78 -16.75
CA MET A 1 -6.34 -3.37 -15.32
C MET A 1 -7.74 -2.89 -14.97
N LYS A 2 -8.28 -3.41 -13.90
CA LYS A 2 -9.63 -3.06 -13.44
C LYS A 2 -9.53 -2.50 -12.03
N TYR A 3 -10.26 -1.43 -11.73
CA TYR A 3 -10.30 -0.87 -10.39
C TYR A 3 -11.76 -0.63 -9.95
N ILE A 4 -11.97 -0.65 -8.65
CA ILE A 4 -13.28 -0.43 -8.05
C ILE A 4 -13.14 0.68 -6.99
N PRO A 5 -13.84 1.79 -7.11
CA PRO A 5 -13.87 2.79 -6.05
C PRO A 5 -14.67 2.26 -4.86
N VAL A 6 -14.13 2.43 -3.66
CA VAL A 6 -14.74 1.88 -2.44
C VAL A 6 -15.56 2.93 -1.71
N SER A 7 -15.21 4.18 -1.80
CA SER A 7 -15.93 5.27 -1.16
C SER A 7 -16.69 6.08 -2.19
N THR A 8 -18.00 5.87 -2.29
CA THR A 8 -18.84 6.53 -3.29
C THR A 8 -20.05 7.20 -2.67
N ILE A 9 -20.06 7.37 -1.37
CA ILE A 9 -21.23 7.91 -0.66
C ILE A 9 -21.40 9.41 -0.91
N ASN A 10 -20.32 10.11 -1.13
CA ASN A 10 -20.36 11.55 -1.38
C ASN A 10 -20.78 11.82 -2.82
N ARG A 11 -21.85 12.55 -2.98
CA ARG A 11 -22.36 12.93 -4.31
C ARG A 11 -21.42 13.79 -5.13
N GLN A 12 -20.47 14.44 -4.50
CA GLN A 12 -19.44 15.20 -5.20
C GLN A 12 -18.43 14.28 -5.87
N SER A 13 -18.62 12.98 -5.76
CA SER A 13 -17.85 11.95 -6.48
C SER A 13 -16.35 12.02 -6.24
N GLN A 14 -15.95 12.55 -5.10
CA GLN A 14 -14.54 12.55 -4.73
C GLN A 14 -14.17 11.18 -4.22
N LYS A 15 -13.36 10.49 -4.98
CA LYS A 15 -12.90 9.16 -4.59
C LYS A 15 -11.78 9.28 -3.57
N THR A 16 -11.84 8.44 -2.56
CA THR A 16 -10.84 8.39 -1.50
C THR A 16 -10.08 7.06 -1.46
N VAL A 17 -10.62 6.04 -2.07
CA VAL A 17 -9.99 4.71 -2.11
C VAL A 17 -10.16 4.12 -3.50
N TRP A 18 -9.08 3.52 -4.01
CA TRP A 18 -9.12 2.71 -5.22
C TRP A 18 -8.67 1.30 -4.90
N VAL A 19 -9.39 0.33 -5.43
CA VAL A 19 -9.00 -1.07 -5.38
C VAL A 19 -8.74 -1.52 -6.81
N VAL A 20 -7.54 -2.00 -7.06
CA VAL A 20 -7.10 -2.34 -8.41
C VAL A 20 -6.66 -3.80 -8.43
N ASP A 21 -7.35 -4.60 -9.22
CA ASP A 21 -6.96 -5.99 -9.43
C ASP A 21 -5.90 -6.10 -10.53
N ASN A 22 -5.01 -7.06 -10.37
CA ASN A 22 -4.00 -7.38 -11.38
C ASN A 22 -3.15 -6.17 -11.77
N PHE A 23 -2.65 -5.46 -10.76
CA PHE A 23 -1.86 -4.26 -10.97
C PHE A 23 -0.55 -4.57 -11.71
N TYR A 24 0.20 -5.57 -11.25
CA TYR A 24 1.42 -6.00 -11.93
C TYR A 24 1.09 -7.02 -13.02
N ALA A 25 1.80 -6.94 -14.13
CA ALA A 25 1.68 -7.93 -15.20
C ALA A 25 2.14 -9.31 -14.73
N ASP A 26 3.19 -9.35 -13.91
CA ASP A 26 3.73 -10.59 -13.35
C ASP A 26 3.98 -10.42 -11.85
N PRO A 27 2.94 -10.56 -11.02
CA PRO A 27 3.09 -10.38 -9.58
C PRO A 27 3.98 -11.43 -8.94
N TYR A 28 4.07 -12.63 -9.49
CA TYR A 28 4.96 -13.66 -8.95
C TYR A 28 6.42 -13.29 -9.12
N ALA A 29 6.80 -12.68 -10.23
CA ALA A 29 8.16 -12.20 -10.43
C ALA A 29 8.51 -11.11 -9.42
N VAL A 30 7.59 -10.19 -9.17
CA VAL A 30 7.79 -9.13 -8.17
C VAL A 30 7.92 -9.74 -6.77
N ARG A 31 7.07 -10.70 -6.44
CA ARG A 31 7.13 -11.41 -5.16
C ARG A 31 8.45 -12.14 -4.97
N ASP A 32 8.90 -12.88 -5.97
CA ASP A 32 10.16 -13.61 -5.91
C ASP A 32 11.34 -12.65 -5.71
N TYR A 33 11.32 -11.54 -6.40
CA TYR A 33 12.33 -10.49 -6.23
C TYR A 33 12.30 -9.96 -4.79
N ALA A 34 11.12 -9.66 -4.26
CA ALA A 34 10.95 -9.15 -2.90
C ALA A 34 11.48 -10.14 -1.85
N LEU A 35 11.23 -11.43 -2.04
CA LEU A 35 11.66 -12.46 -1.09
C LEU A 35 13.18 -12.64 -1.05
N ARG A 36 13.90 -12.16 -2.05
CA ARG A 36 15.37 -12.21 -2.07
C ARG A 36 16.01 -10.98 -1.43
N GLN A 37 15.23 -10.00 -1.00
CA GLN A 37 15.76 -8.76 -0.46
C GLN A 37 16.08 -8.89 1.02
N GLU A 38 16.86 -7.96 1.51
CA GLU A 38 17.23 -7.87 2.92
C GLU A 38 16.21 -7.03 3.66
N PHE A 39 15.75 -7.53 4.80
CA PHE A 39 14.72 -6.89 5.62
C PHE A 39 15.25 -6.60 7.01
N LYS A 40 14.70 -5.56 7.63
CA LYS A 40 14.92 -5.29 9.05
C LYS A 40 13.59 -5.02 9.73
N PRO A 41 13.43 -5.39 11.02
CA PRO A 41 12.21 -5.08 11.77
C PRO A 41 12.10 -3.57 11.99
N GLU A 42 10.87 -3.08 11.95
CA GLU A 42 10.56 -1.73 12.42
C GLU A 42 10.17 -1.79 13.88
N ILE A 43 10.65 -0.84 14.67
CA ILE A 43 10.52 -0.90 16.12
C ILE A 43 9.31 -0.13 16.61
N GLU A 44 9.02 1.03 16.03
CA GLU A 44 7.95 1.90 16.49
C GLU A 44 6.99 2.25 15.36
N TYR A 45 5.69 2.25 15.66
CA TYR A 45 4.61 2.72 14.79
C TYR A 45 4.42 1.93 13.50
N PHE A 46 5.23 0.92 13.25
CA PHE A 46 5.18 0.14 12.03
C PHE A 46 4.98 -1.33 12.35
N LYS A 47 4.33 -2.01 11.44
CA LYS A 47 4.07 -3.44 11.57
C LYS A 47 5.04 -4.21 10.69
N GLY A 48 5.67 -5.24 11.28
CA GLY A 48 6.49 -6.17 10.54
C GLY A 48 7.87 -5.66 10.19
N SER A 49 8.40 -6.16 9.10
CA SER A 49 9.74 -5.84 8.62
C SER A 49 9.67 -5.21 7.24
N ARG A 50 10.59 -4.30 6.97
CA ARG A 50 10.67 -3.62 5.68
C ARG A 50 12.01 -3.87 5.03
N SER A 51 12.01 -3.89 3.70
CA SER A 51 13.26 -3.98 2.97
C SER A 51 14.14 -2.77 3.29
N ILE A 52 15.45 -3.02 3.36
CA ILE A 52 16.42 -1.96 3.65
C ILE A 52 16.44 -0.93 2.53
N GLU A 53 16.31 -1.41 1.29
CA GLU A 53 16.35 -0.54 0.13
C GLU A 53 14.96 -0.30 -0.45
N GLN A 54 14.85 0.77 -1.22
CA GLN A 54 13.65 1.13 -1.98
C GLN A 54 13.76 0.54 -3.38
N PHE A 55 12.63 0.06 -3.88
CA PHE A 55 12.55 -0.56 -5.20
C PHE A 55 11.40 0.05 -5.97
N PHE A 56 11.70 0.67 -7.09
CA PHE A 56 10.71 1.34 -7.91
C PHE A 56 10.59 0.61 -9.24
N VAL A 57 9.52 -0.16 -9.38
CA VAL A 57 9.24 -0.86 -10.64
C VAL A 57 8.90 0.19 -11.69
N PRO A 58 9.57 0.17 -12.86
CA PRO A 58 9.29 1.13 -13.91
C PRO A 58 7.82 1.14 -14.32
N GLY A 59 7.26 2.33 -14.47
CA GLY A 59 5.88 2.52 -14.86
C GLY A 59 4.88 2.56 -13.71
N THR A 60 5.29 2.25 -12.48
CA THR A 60 4.39 2.22 -11.32
C THR A 60 3.84 3.60 -10.99
N LYS A 61 4.69 4.61 -10.97
CA LYS A 61 4.27 5.98 -10.69
C LYS A 61 3.24 6.46 -11.70
N GLU A 62 3.52 6.24 -12.97
CA GLU A 62 2.65 6.64 -14.07
C GLU A 62 1.31 5.90 -14.01
N ALA A 63 1.32 4.63 -13.63
CA ALA A 63 0.09 3.86 -13.47
C ALA A 63 -0.77 4.42 -12.32
N PHE A 64 -0.16 4.77 -11.20
CA PHE A 64 -0.89 5.41 -10.11
C PHE A 64 -1.47 6.76 -10.53
N GLU A 65 -0.68 7.58 -11.20
CA GLU A 65 -1.13 8.88 -11.68
C GLU A 65 -2.32 8.75 -12.63
N LYS A 66 -2.29 7.74 -13.49
CA LYS A 66 -3.38 7.49 -14.42
C LYS A 66 -4.65 7.05 -13.70
N ILE A 67 -4.52 6.15 -12.72
CA ILE A 67 -5.67 5.65 -11.96
C ILE A 67 -6.31 6.77 -11.14
N MET A 68 -5.51 7.57 -10.49
CA MET A 68 -5.98 8.60 -9.57
C MET A 68 -6.33 9.92 -10.28
N GLY A 69 -5.81 10.15 -11.46
CA GLY A 69 -6.01 11.39 -12.19
C GLY A 69 -5.27 12.58 -11.60
N ILE A 70 -4.18 12.34 -10.88
CA ILE A 70 -3.38 13.39 -10.26
C ILE A 70 -1.89 13.16 -10.56
N LYS A 71 -1.09 14.20 -10.34
CA LYS A 71 0.36 14.11 -10.43
C LYS A 71 0.96 13.83 -9.05
N ILE A 72 1.87 12.89 -8.99
CA ILE A 72 2.59 12.55 -7.76
C ILE A 72 3.83 13.44 -7.69
N ARG A 73 3.90 14.25 -6.64
CA ARG A 73 5.02 15.18 -6.46
C ARG A 73 6.19 14.56 -5.72
N GLU A 74 5.90 13.67 -4.79
CA GLU A 74 6.90 13.01 -3.97
C GLU A 74 6.82 11.52 -4.20
N TRP A 75 7.88 10.95 -4.72
CA TRP A 75 7.93 9.52 -5.06
C TRP A 75 9.18 8.88 -4.46
N GLU A 76 10.31 9.00 -5.12
CA GLU A 76 11.55 8.40 -4.63
C GLU A 76 12.12 9.10 -3.40
N SER A 77 11.79 10.37 -3.21
CA SER A 77 12.27 11.16 -2.09
C SER A 77 11.64 10.76 -0.75
N HIS A 78 10.48 10.11 -0.77
CA HIS A 78 9.85 9.65 0.45
C HIS A 78 10.46 8.32 0.90
N GLY A 79 11.08 8.32 2.08
CA GLY A 79 11.88 7.18 2.55
C GLY A 79 11.14 5.86 2.70
N MET A 80 9.83 5.88 2.90
CA MET A 80 9.03 4.65 3.03
C MET A 80 8.44 4.18 1.71
N CYS A 81 8.49 5.01 0.68
CA CYS A 81 7.99 4.66 -0.64
C CYS A 81 8.86 3.58 -1.27
N GLY A 82 8.25 2.62 -1.94
CA GLY A 82 8.98 1.60 -2.69
C GLY A 82 9.62 0.50 -1.85
N ARG A 83 9.31 0.41 -0.57
CA ARG A 83 9.84 -0.67 0.26
C ARG A 83 8.89 -1.85 0.26
N PHE A 84 9.46 -3.04 0.19
CA PHE A 84 8.72 -4.26 0.47
C PHE A 84 8.51 -4.41 1.97
N GLN A 85 7.41 -5.03 2.34
CA GLN A 85 7.07 -5.26 3.75
C GLN A 85 6.52 -6.67 3.90
N PHE A 86 6.90 -7.33 4.99
CA PHE A 86 6.19 -8.53 5.41
C PHE A 86 5.88 -8.44 6.90
N CYS A 87 4.82 -9.12 7.29
CA CYS A 87 4.46 -9.27 8.69
C CYS A 87 3.93 -10.68 8.93
N THR A 88 3.98 -11.10 10.19
CA THR A 88 3.52 -12.40 10.63
C THR A 88 2.41 -12.21 11.67
N SER A 89 1.80 -13.32 12.08
CA SER A 89 0.78 -13.30 13.15
C SER A 89 1.33 -12.80 14.49
N GLN A 90 2.66 -12.76 14.65
CA GLN A 90 3.30 -12.28 15.86
C GLN A 90 3.42 -10.75 15.91
N ASP A 91 3.25 -10.09 14.78
CA ASP A 91 3.34 -8.64 14.73
C ASP A 91 2.05 -7.99 15.25
N PRO A 92 2.15 -6.89 16.01
CA PRO A 92 0.98 -6.25 16.56
C PRO A 92 0.13 -5.56 15.49
N ILE A 93 -1.15 -5.36 15.80
CA ILE A 93 -2.01 -4.50 15.00
C ILE A 93 -1.67 -3.05 15.35
N VAL A 94 -1.47 -2.23 14.32
CA VAL A 94 -1.11 -0.83 14.49
C VAL A 94 -2.22 0.04 13.89
N TYR A 95 -2.89 0.79 14.74
CA TYR A 95 -3.88 1.79 14.33
C TYR A 95 -3.19 3.14 14.25
N HIS A 96 -3.27 3.80 13.10
CA HIS A 96 -2.55 5.05 12.90
C HIS A 96 -3.16 5.89 11.80
N ASN A 97 -2.73 7.14 11.74
CA ASN A 97 -2.94 8.03 10.59
C ASN A 97 -1.62 8.21 9.87
N ASP A 98 -1.70 8.31 8.56
CA ASP A 98 -0.54 8.63 7.76
C ASP A 98 -0.37 10.14 7.62
N GLY A 99 0.88 10.59 7.58
CA GLY A 99 1.17 12.01 7.40
C GLY A 99 1.11 12.48 5.95
N GLN A 100 1.22 11.57 5.01
CA GLN A 100 1.16 11.88 3.58
C GLN A 100 -0.28 11.94 3.09
N THR A 101 -0.47 12.56 1.93
CA THR A 101 -1.80 12.69 1.32
C THR A 101 -2.35 11.35 0.83
N TRP A 102 -1.50 10.53 0.23
CA TRP A 102 -1.89 9.25 -0.36
C TRP A 102 -0.95 8.14 0.07
N ALA A 103 -1.49 6.95 0.22
CA ALA A 103 -0.73 5.74 0.50
C ALA A 103 -1.21 4.62 -0.42
N ALA A 104 -0.31 3.75 -0.80
CA ALA A 104 -0.62 2.59 -1.62
C ALA A 104 -0.02 1.33 -1.01
N MET A 105 -0.76 0.24 -1.11
CA MET A 105 -0.30 -1.09 -0.75
C MET A 105 -0.52 -2.01 -1.94
N LEU A 106 0.52 -2.68 -2.36
CA LEU A 106 0.46 -3.67 -3.44
C LEU A 106 0.72 -5.05 -2.83
N TYR A 107 -0.35 -5.80 -2.69
CA TYR A 107 -0.28 -7.12 -2.06
C TYR A 107 0.27 -8.15 -3.02
N LEU A 108 1.27 -8.88 -2.56
CA LEU A 108 1.97 -9.90 -3.36
C LEU A 108 1.65 -11.33 -2.91
N ASN A 109 0.79 -11.49 -1.93
CA ASN A 109 0.39 -12.80 -1.45
C ASN A 109 -0.53 -13.49 -2.46
N PRO A 110 -0.21 -14.71 -2.92
CA PRO A 110 -1.12 -15.45 -3.81
C PRO A 110 -2.42 -15.84 -3.10
N ASP A 111 -2.33 -16.24 -1.84
CA ASP A 111 -3.46 -16.75 -1.05
C ASP A 111 -3.44 -16.15 0.35
N ALA A 112 -3.84 -14.89 0.48
CA ALA A 112 -3.88 -14.25 1.79
C ALA A 112 -5.16 -14.64 2.54
N PRO A 113 -5.08 -14.97 3.85
CA PRO A 113 -6.27 -15.19 4.65
C PRO A 113 -7.17 -13.93 4.70
N TYR A 114 -8.48 -14.13 4.77
CA TYR A 114 -9.44 -13.03 4.83
C TYR A 114 -9.24 -12.11 6.04
N SER A 115 -8.64 -12.62 7.10
CA SER A 115 -8.37 -11.84 8.30
C SER A 115 -7.16 -10.92 8.17
N THR A 116 -6.46 -10.94 7.04
CA THR A 116 -5.26 -10.13 6.81
C THR A 116 -5.58 -8.95 5.90
N GLY A 117 -4.61 -8.04 5.79
CA GLY A 117 -4.72 -6.88 4.90
C GLY A 117 -4.87 -5.58 5.67
N THR A 118 -5.34 -4.57 4.96
CA THR A 118 -5.50 -3.22 5.48
C THR A 118 -6.98 -2.92 5.68
N SER A 119 -7.31 -2.38 6.83
CA SER A 119 -8.67 -1.95 7.15
C SER A 119 -8.71 -0.46 7.40
N LEU A 120 -9.82 0.15 7.04
CA LEU A 120 -10.07 1.56 7.28
C LEU A 120 -10.96 1.71 8.51
N TYR A 121 -10.53 2.55 9.43
CA TYR A 121 -11.24 2.79 10.69
C TYR A 121 -11.61 4.25 10.81
N ALA A 122 -12.78 4.50 11.38
CA ALA A 122 -13.17 5.83 11.80
C ALA A 122 -12.82 6.00 13.29
N HIS A 123 -12.39 7.19 13.65
CA HIS A 123 -12.20 7.51 15.06
C HIS A 123 -13.56 7.40 15.77
N LYS A 124 -13.56 6.95 17.03
CA LYS A 124 -14.80 6.80 17.79
C LYS A 124 -15.61 8.10 17.93
N ASN A 125 -14.97 9.25 17.74
CA ASN A 125 -15.63 10.56 17.73
C ASN A 125 -16.03 10.99 16.32
N GLY A 126 -15.97 10.11 15.33
CA GLY A 126 -16.31 10.42 13.95
C GLY A 126 -15.20 11.07 13.13
N ALA A 127 -14.06 11.41 13.72
CA ALA A 127 -12.90 11.94 12.99
C ALA A 127 -12.22 10.83 12.17
N ARG A 128 -11.62 11.21 11.07
CA ARG A 128 -10.93 10.27 10.17
C ARG A 128 -9.52 10.71 9.87
#